data_1424836607372dd106b82537232e060f
#
_entry.id   1424836607372dd106b82537232e060f
#
_cell.length_a   1.000
_cell.length_b   1.000
_cell.length_c   1.000
_cell.angle_alpha   90.00
_cell.angle_beta   90.00
_cell.angle_gamma   90.00
#
_symmetry.space_group_name_H-M   'P 1'
#
loop_
_entity.id
_entity.type
_entity.pdbx_description
1 polymer ?
#
loop_
_entity_poly.entity_id
_entity_poly.type
_entity_poly.pdbx_seq_one_letter_code
_entity_poly.pdbx_strand_id
1 'polypeptide(L)'
;MYIAVPNILHVKYTRAALEAGRHVIVEKPMAPTAALAEELAELARSKKLFLFEAVTTQYQDNYAKIREVLPKVGAVTMVQCNFSQYSSRYHDFCAGKVWPSFDPACAGGALMDLGVYNVSYVVGLFGSPNKVHYAANITRGIDTSGVLTMEYRSFKAVSINAKDSSSPARYIIQGTKGYLLQKSTANFCGGVTFHPYKGKEEHFNLSAGRPRQAAEFHAFARAIESEDMELCSRMLDTSVAVSRVLETARRDAGIRFATDL
;
A
#
# COMPACT_ATOMS: atom_id res chain seq x y z
N MET A 1 -16.09 -6.07 -12.26
CA MET A 1 -16.31 -4.59 -12.29
C MET A 1 -15.08 -3.90 -11.75
N TYR A 2 -14.63 -2.77 -12.36
CA TYR A 2 -13.50 -1.97 -11.86
C TYR A 2 -14.02 -0.67 -11.24
N ILE A 3 -13.64 -0.39 -9.99
CA ILE A 3 -14.13 0.76 -9.21
C ILE A 3 -12.98 1.73 -8.99
N ALA A 4 -13.06 2.89 -9.64
CA ALA A 4 -12.06 3.96 -9.62
C ALA A 4 -12.78 5.30 -9.36
N VAL A 5 -13.18 5.51 -8.13
CA VAL A 5 -13.90 6.69 -7.63
C VAL A 5 -13.11 7.30 -6.46
N PRO A 6 -13.46 8.45 -5.88
CA PRO A 6 -12.86 8.92 -4.64
C PRO A 6 -12.93 7.88 -3.51
N ASN A 7 -11.89 7.80 -2.67
CA ASN A 7 -11.69 6.74 -1.68
C ASN A 7 -12.93 6.47 -0.81
N ILE A 8 -13.61 7.51 -0.36
CA ILE A 8 -14.80 7.40 0.50
C ILE A 8 -15.95 6.62 -0.16
N LEU A 9 -15.98 6.56 -1.49
CA LEU A 9 -17.02 5.88 -2.26
C LEU A 9 -16.68 4.42 -2.60
N HIS A 10 -15.44 3.99 -2.36
CA HIS A 10 -14.99 2.62 -2.68
C HIS A 10 -15.90 1.58 -2.05
N VAL A 11 -16.18 1.69 -0.75
CA VAL A 11 -17.01 0.74 0.01
C VAL A 11 -18.42 0.64 -0.57
N LYS A 12 -19.06 1.79 -0.82
CA LYS A 12 -20.43 1.86 -1.36
C LYS A 12 -20.56 1.08 -2.67
N TYR A 13 -19.69 1.37 -3.63
CA TYR A 13 -19.78 0.77 -4.96
C TYR A 13 -19.27 -0.67 -5.00
N THR A 14 -18.26 -1.00 -4.19
CA THR A 14 -17.78 -2.40 -4.04
C THR A 14 -18.87 -3.29 -3.47
N ARG A 15 -19.54 -2.85 -2.39
CA ARG A 15 -20.67 -3.58 -1.78
C ARG A 15 -21.79 -3.80 -2.80
N ALA A 16 -22.26 -2.74 -3.47
CA ALA A 16 -23.33 -2.85 -4.46
C ALA A 16 -22.98 -3.80 -5.61
N ALA A 17 -21.73 -3.80 -6.08
CA ALA A 17 -21.27 -4.70 -7.13
C ALA A 17 -21.23 -6.17 -6.66
N LEU A 18 -20.72 -6.44 -5.44
CA LEU A 18 -20.72 -7.77 -4.84
C LEU A 18 -22.14 -8.29 -4.58
N GLU A 19 -23.03 -7.43 -4.08
CA GLU A 19 -24.45 -7.76 -3.89
C GLU A 19 -25.12 -8.15 -5.21
N ALA A 20 -24.75 -7.48 -6.31
CA ALA A 20 -25.21 -7.80 -7.65
C ALA A 20 -24.48 -9.02 -8.30
N GLY A 21 -23.71 -9.79 -7.54
CA GLY A 21 -23.02 -11.00 -8.00
C GLY A 21 -21.86 -10.75 -8.97
N ARG A 22 -21.19 -9.59 -8.86
CA ARG A 22 -20.08 -9.24 -9.74
C ARG A 22 -18.73 -9.40 -9.04
N HIS A 23 -17.73 -9.97 -9.75
CA HIS A 23 -16.33 -9.86 -9.35
C HIS A 23 -15.89 -8.40 -9.39
N VAL A 24 -15.06 -7.99 -8.43
CA VAL A 24 -14.69 -6.58 -8.25
C VAL A 24 -13.18 -6.41 -8.19
N ILE A 25 -12.70 -5.37 -8.86
CA ILE A 25 -11.40 -4.76 -8.63
C ILE A 25 -11.70 -3.35 -8.12
N VAL A 26 -11.19 -2.98 -6.96
CA VAL A 26 -11.35 -1.65 -6.38
C VAL A 26 -9.99 -0.95 -6.25
N GLU A 27 -9.94 0.33 -6.58
CA GLU A 27 -8.73 1.15 -6.38
C GLU A 27 -8.31 1.20 -4.90
N LYS A 28 -7.03 1.43 -4.72
CA LYS A 28 -6.42 1.65 -3.39
C LYS A 28 -6.76 3.06 -2.85
N PRO A 29 -6.85 3.22 -1.53
CA PRO A 29 -6.99 2.19 -0.51
C PRO A 29 -8.39 1.55 -0.58
N MET A 30 -8.48 0.24 -0.32
CA MET A 30 -9.75 -0.51 -0.44
C MET A 30 -10.88 0.11 0.38
N ALA A 31 -10.56 0.54 1.59
CA ALA A 31 -11.54 1.16 2.50
C ALA A 31 -10.85 2.17 3.44
N PRO A 32 -11.59 3.16 3.99
CA PRO A 32 -11.06 4.14 4.94
C PRO A 32 -10.85 3.57 6.36
N THR A 33 -11.47 2.42 6.69
CA THR A 33 -11.33 1.72 7.98
C THR A 33 -11.15 0.22 7.80
N ALA A 34 -10.54 -0.43 8.80
CA ALA A 34 -10.35 -1.88 8.81
C ALA A 34 -11.70 -2.62 8.86
N ALA A 35 -12.66 -2.15 9.66
CA ALA A 35 -13.98 -2.77 9.77
C ALA A 35 -14.71 -2.81 8.42
N LEU A 36 -14.67 -1.72 7.65
CA LEU A 36 -15.26 -1.67 6.31
C LEU A 36 -14.51 -2.57 5.31
N ALA A 37 -13.18 -2.67 5.43
CA ALA A 37 -12.40 -3.59 4.62
C ALA A 37 -12.74 -5.06 4.94
N GLU A 38 -12.87 -5.40 6.21
CA GLU A 38 -13.29 -6.73 6.68
C GLU A 38 -14.69 -7.09 6.16
N GLU A 39 -15.65 -6.17 6.28
CA GLU A 39 -17.02 -6.35 5.77
C GLU A 39 -17.03 -6.69 4.27
N LEU A 40 -16.28 -5.95 3.46
CA LEU A 40 -16.18 -6.22 2.02
C LEU A 40 -15.53 -7.58 1.73
N ALA A 41 -14.47 -7.93 2.47
CA ALA A 41 -13.80 -9.21 2.32
C ALA A 41 -14.72 -10.39 2.69
N GLU A 42 -15.47 -10.29 3.79
CA GLU A 42 -16.44 -11.30 4.21
C GLU A 42 -17.59 -11.43 3.21
N LEU A 43 -18.13 -10.31 2.71
CA LEU A 43 -19.15 -10.31 1.68
C LEU A 43 -18.69 -11.00 0.41
N ALA A 44 -17.48 -10.71 -0.06
CA ALA A 44 -16.90 -11.36 -1.23
C ALA A 44 -16.74 -12.88 -1.03
N ARG A 45 -16.20 -13.30 0.14
CA ARG A 45 -16.04 -14.71 0.51
C ARG A 45 -17.39 -15.44 0.61
N SER A 46 -18.37 -14.86 1.28
CA SER A 46 -19.70 -15.47 1.46
C SER A 46 -20.42 -15.72 0.12
N LYS A 47 -20.18 -14.83 -0.84
CA LYS A 47 -20.75 -14.95 -2.20
C LYS A 47 -19.85 -15.72 -3.19
N LYS A 48 -18.68 -16.18 -2.77
CA LYS A 48 -17.67 -16.82 -3.64
C LYS A 48 -17.30 -15.94 -4.84
N LEU A 49 -17.13 -14.64 -4.60
CA LEU A 49 -16.76 -13.65 -5.61
C LEU A 49 -15.33 -13.21 -5.43
N PHE A 50 -14.64 -12.95 -6.55
CA PHE A 50 -13.32 -12.31 -6.51
C PHE A 50 -13.46 -10.84 -6.17
N LEU A 51 -12.68 -10.39 -5.17
CA LEU A 51 -12.47 -9.00 -4.83
C LEU A 51 -10.96 -8.75 -4.72
N PHE A 52 -10.44 -7.83 -5.52
CA PHE A 52 -9.04 -7.43 -5.48
C PHE A 52 -8.91 -5.93 -5.25
N GLU A 53 -7.99 -5.54 -4.37
CA GLU A 53 -7.52 -4.16 -4.28
C GLU A 53 -6.43 -3.92 -5.33
N ALA A 54 -6.59 -2.88 -6.15
CA ALA A 54 -5.63 -2.50 -7.17
C ALA A 54 -4.43 -1.77 -6.54
N VAL A 55 -3.61 -2.50 -5.80
CA VAL A 55 -2.37 -2.03 -5.20
C VAL A 55 -1.18 -2.66 -5.92
N THR A 56 -0.73 -2.02 -6.99
CA THR A 56 0.29 -2.52 -7.93
C THR A 56 1.48 -3.22 -7.27
N THR A 57 1.94 -2.71 -6.11
CA THR A 57 3.10 -3.24 -5.36
C THR A 57 3.06 -4.75 -5.19
N GLN A 58 1.91 -5.29 -4.79
CA GLN A 58 1.76 -6.71 -4.43
C GLN A 58 1.90 -7.66 -5.61
N TYR A 59 1.72 -7.16 -6.83
CA TYR A 59 1.66 -7.96 -8.06
C TYR A 59 2.90 -7.80 -8.95
N GLN A 60 3.87 -6.93 -8.56
CA GLN A 60 5.09 -6.71 -9.33
C GLN A 60 6.04 -7.92 -9.26
N ASP A 61 6.60 -8.34 -10.41
CA ASP A 61 7.55 -9.45 -10.47
C ASP A 61 8.79 -9.18 -9.60
N ASN A 62 9.27 -7.94 -9.55
CA ASN A 62 10.38 -7.56 -8.68
C ASN A 62 10.03 -7.65 -7.20
N TYR A 63 8.77 -7.40 -6.83
CA TYR A 63 8.32 -7.57 -5.45
C TYR A 63 8.26 -9.06 -5.05
N ALA A 64 7.81 -9.92 -5.94
CA ALA A 64 7.90 -11.36 -5.75
C ALA A 64 9.36 -11.81 -5.60
N LYS A 65 10.26 -11.25 -6.42
CA LYS A 65 11.71 -11.53 -6.33
C LYS A 65 12.33 -11.04 -5.03
N ILE A 66 11.90 -9.87 -4.51
CA ILE A 66 12.32 -9.39 -3.18
C ILE A 66 11.97 -10.45 -2.11
N ARG A 67 10.74 -10.99 -2.14
CA ARG A 67 10.29 -12.02 -1.20
C ARG A 67 11.17 -13.29 -1.28
N GLU A 68 11.53 -13.71 -2.47
CA GLU A 68 12.44 -14.87 -2.71
C GLU A 68 13.84 -14.61 -2.15
N VAL A 69 14.40 -13.41 -2.37
CA VAL A 69 15.77 -13.05 -2.00
C VAL A 69 15.87 -12.61 -0.53
N LEU A 70 14.74 -12.23 0.10
CA LEU A 70 14.70 -11.73 1.47
C LEU A 70 15.48 -12.59 2.50
N PRO A 71 15.47 -13.93 2.46
CA PRO A 71 16.26 -14.75 3.40
C PRO A 71 17.78 -14.50 3.31
N LYS A 72 18.28 -14.00 2.18
CA LYS A 72 19.73 -13.72 2.00
C LYS A 72 20.21 -12.56 2.88
N VAL A 73 19.33 -11.61 3.27
CA VAL A 73 19.71 -10.50 4.15
C VAL A 73 19.99 -10.96 5.59
N GLY A 74 19.63 -12.19 5.95
CA GLY A 74 19.68 -12.71 7.30
C GLY A 74 18.50 -12.22 8.16
N ALA A 75 18.69 -12.07 9.48
CA ALA A 75 17.66 -11.50 10.34
C ALA A 75 17.46 -10.01 10.00
N VAL A 76 16.23 -9.63 9.68
CA VAL A 76 15.88 -8.24 9.38
C VAL A 76 15.99 -7.40 10.65
N THR A 77 16.60 -6.23 10.56
CA THR A 77 16.81 -5.29 11.66
C THR A 77 16.12 -3.95 11.45
N MET A 78 16.00 -3.49 10.19
CA MET A 78 15.36 -2.23 9.84
C MET A 78 14.77 -2.29 8.42
N VAL A 79 13.61 -1.64 8.23
CA VAL A 79 13.04 -1.39 6.90
C VAL A 79 12.80 0.11 6.74
N GLN A 80 13.18 0.66 5.60
CA GLN A 80 12.98 2.07 5.27
C GLN A 80 12.25 2.17 3.94
N CYS A 81 11.16 2.94 3.91
CA CYS A 81 10.37 3.21 2.72
C CYS A 81 10.20 4.72 2.56
N ASN A 82 10.41 5.24 1.36
CA ASN A 82 10.17 6.63 1.06
C ASN A 82 9.44 6.78 -0.28
N PHE A 83 8.22 7.32 -0.21
CA PHE A 83 7.45 7.77 -1.35
C PHE A 83 7.04 9.23 -1.16
N SER A 84 7.90 10.14 -1.58
CA SER A 84 7.68 11.58 -1.53
C SER A 84 7.62 12.13 -2.95
N GLN A 85 6.42 12.61 -3.34
CA GLN A 85 6.17 13.13 -4.67
C GLN A 85 5.30 14.37 -4.57
N TYR A 86 5.86 15.53 -4.94
CA TYR A 86 5.11 16.79 -4.97
C TYR A 86 3.87 16.64 -5.84
N SER A 87 2.71 16.89 -5.25
CA SER A 87 1.43 16.81 -5.96
C SER A 87 1.21 18.05 -6.80
N SER A 88 0.86 17.89 -8.07
CA SER A 88 0.45 19.00 -8.94
C SER A 88 -0.77 19.78 -8.40
N ARG A 89 -1.52 19.19 -7.46
CA ARG A 89 -2.69 19.80 -6.81
C ARG A 89 -2.35 20.50 -5.50
N TYR A 90 -1.10 20.40 -5.01
CA TYR A 90 -0.72 20.98 -3.72
C TYR A 90 -0.77 22.51 -3.73
N HIS A 91 -0.34 23.16 -4.82
CA HIS A 91 -0.45 24.60 -4.98
C HIS A 91 -1.91 25.07 -4.89
N ASP A 92 -2.82 24.42 -5.60
CA ASP A 92 -4.26 24.70 -5.53
C ASP A 92 -4.81 24.53 -4.11
N PHE A 93 -4.38 23.45 -3.43
CA PHE A 93 -4.77 23.19 -2.04
C PHE A 93 -4.30 24.30 -1.11
N CYS A 94 -3.07 24.79 -1.24
CA CYS A 94 -2.58 25.95 -0.49
C CYS A 94 -3.41 27.22 -0.76
N ALA A 95 -3.86 27.41 -2.01
CA ALA A 95 -4.71 28.54 -2.43
C ALA A 95 -6.18 28.41 -2.00
N GLY A 96 -6.57 27.33 -1.29
CA GLY A 96 -7.93 27.13 -0.79
C GLY A 96 -8.83 26.20 -1.57
N LYS A 97 -8.40 25.74 -2.75
CA LYS A 97 -9.17 24.78 -3.53
C LYS A 97 -9.00 23.38 -2.96
N VAL A 98 -10.12 22.69 -2.72
CA VAL A 98 -10.11 21.34 -2.16
C VAL A 98 -10.21 20.31 -3.30
N TRP A 99 -9.27 19.37 -3.30
CA TRP A 99 -9.27 18.21 -4.19
C TRP A 99 -9.52 16.94 -3.37
N PRO A 100 -10.20 15.91 -3.89
CA PRO A 100 -10.47 14.68 -3.15
C PRO A 100 -9.23 14.06 -2.50
N SER A 101 -8.06 14.17 -3.13
CA SER A 101 -6.80 13.64 -2.60
C SER A 101 -6.18 14.46 -1.45
N PHE A 102 -6.79 15.60 -1.08
CA PHE A 102 -6.45 16.47 0.04
C PHE A 102 -7.68 16.81 0.90
N ASP A 103 -8.74 16.03 0.78
CA ASP A 103 -10.01 16.26 1.49
C ASP A 103 -10.26 15.13 2.50
N PRO A 104 -10.35 15.44 3.81
CA PRO A 104 -10.72 14.45 4.81
C PRO A 104 -12.12 13.87 4.58
N ALA A 105 -13.06 14.63 3.97
CA ALA A 105 -14.38 14.12 3.60
C ALA A 105 -14.33 13.07 2.48
N CYS A 106 -13.26 13.06 1.70
CA CYS A 106 -13.00 12.06 0.65
C CYS A 106 -12.04 10.95 1.07
N ALA A 107 -11.66 10.89 2.36
CA ALA A 107 -10.61 9.99 2.88
C ALA A 107 -9.27 10.15 2.12
N GLY A 108 -8.87 11.41 1.86
CA GLY A 108 -7.60 11.78 1.21
C GLY A 108 -6.41 11.74 2.16
N GLY A 109 -5.37 12.51 1.81
CA GLY A 109 -4.14 12.65 2.59
C GLY A 109 -2.93 11.93 2.00
N ALA A 110 -1.74 12.30 2.46
CA ALA A 110 -0.50 11.72 1.99
C ALA A 110 -0.35 10.24 2.40
N LEU A 111 -0.79 9.89 3.60
CA LEU A 111 -0.80 8.52 4.09
C LEU A 111 -1.69 7.62 3.23
N MET A 112 -2.93 8.05 2.97
CA MET A 112 -3.91 7.27 2.22
C MET A 112 -3.58 7.16 0.73
N ASP A 113 -2.94 8.20 0.14
CA ASP A 113 -2.66 8.23 -1.29
C ASP A 113 -1.30 7.63 -1.67
N LEU A 114 -0.23 7.97 -0.93
CA LEU A 114 1.14 7.51 -1.19
C LEU A 114 1.62 6.51 -0.12
N GLY A 115 1.34 6.79 1.14
CA GLY A 115 1.72 5.92 2.26
C GLY A 115 1.14 4.51 2.16
N VAL A 116 -0.05 4.36 1.56
CA VAL A 116 -0.67 3.04 1.30
C VAL A 116 0.27 2.10 0.55
N TYR A 117 1.05 2.58 -0.41
CA TYR A 117 2.02 1.75 -1.14
C TYR A 117 3.19 1.30 -0.27
N ASN A 118 3.69 2.19 0.60
CA ASN A 118 4.74 1.85 1.58
C ASN A 118 4.24 0.83 2.60
N VAL A 119 3.03 1.04 3.14
CA VAL A 119 2.39 0.11 4.07
C VAL A 119 2.16 -1.24 3.41
N SER A 120 1.61 -1.26 2.19
CA SER A 120 1.42 -2.49 1.41
C SER A 120 2.73 -3.22 1.14
N TYR A 121 3.82 -2.48 0.89
CA TYR A 121 5.14 -3.07 0.70
C TYR A 121 5.61 -3.79 1.96
N VAL A 122 5.50 -3.15 3.13
CA VAL A 122 5.99 -3.71 4.39
C VAL A 122 5.06 -4.83 4.89
N VAL A 123 3.75 -4.59 4.93
CA VAL A 123 2.76 -5.57 5.42
C VAL A 123 2.73 -6.82 4.55
N GLY A 124 2.85 -6.67 3.24
CA GLY A 124 2.89 -7.82 2.32
C GLY A 124 4.13 -8.70 2.48
N LEU A 125 5.26 -8.18 3.00
CA LEU A 125 6.48 -8.97 3.28
C LEU A 125 6.48 -9.55 4.70
N PHE A 126 5.96 -8.82 5.69
CA PHE A 126 6.20 -9.12 7.11
C PHE A 126 4.91 -9.29 7.93
N GLY A 127 3.73 -9.12 7.32
CA GLY A 127 2.45 -9.13 8.04
C GLY A 127 2.20 -7.85 8.83
N SER A 128 1.22 -7.89 9.74
CA SER A 128 0.83 -6.75 10.56
C SER A 128 1.89 -6.39 11.61
N PRO A 129 2.18 -5.10 11.82
CA PRO A 129 3.04 -4.65 12.92
C PRO A 129 2.33 -4.78 14.28
N ASN A 130 3.11 -4.81 15.36
CA ASN A 130 2.60 -4.83 16.74
C ASN A 130 2.10 -3.44 17.18
N LYS A 131 2.78 -2.35 16.72
CA LYS A 131 2.43 -0.97 17.02
C LYS A 131 2.70 -0.09 15.82
N VAL A 132 1.95 1.01 15.74
CA VAL A 132 2.07 2.03 14.71
C VAL A 132 2.06 3.41 15.38
N HIS A 133 2.90 4.32 14.89
CA HIS A 133 2.86 5.72 15.27
C HIS A 133 3.09 6.59 14.02
N TYR A 134 2.27 7.64 13.84
CA TYR A 134 2.34 8.52 12.68
C TYR A 134 2.51 9.98 13.08
N ALA A 135 3.69 10.52 12.87
CA ALA A 135 3.98 11.94 12.99
C ALA A 135 3.69 12.64 11.65
N ALA A 136 2.60 13.39 11.59
CA ALA A 136 2.09 14.01 10.37
C ALA A 136 2.24 15.53 10.36
N ASN A 137 2.56 16.09 9.20
CA ASN A 137 2.36 17.51 8.91
C ASN A 137 0.92 17.71 8.44
N ILE A 138 0.11 18.35 9.28
CA ILE A 138 -1.34 18.49 9.05
C ILE A 138 -1.67 19.91 8.61
N THR A 139 -2.41 20.05 7.52
CA THR A 139 -2.97 21.30 7.03
C THR A 139 -4.45 21.10 6.71
N ARG A 140 -5.33 21.92 7.29
CA ARG A 140 -6.79 21.81 7.11
C ARG A 140 -7.37 20.42 7.43
N GLY A 141 -6.90 19.82 8.51
CA GLY A 141 -7.40 18.52 8.99
C GLY A 141 -6.95 17.29 8.19
N ILE A 142 -6.01 17.47 7.21
CA ILE A 142 -5.46 16.39 6.41
C ILE A 142 -3.94 16.42 6.41
N ASP A 143 -3.29 15.27 6.36
CA ASP A 143 -1.84 15.17 6.23
C ASP A 143 -1.37 15.50 4.82
N THR A 144 -0.36 16.37 4.72
CA THR A 144 0.34 16.69 3.47
C THR A 144 1.63 15.90 3.33
N SER A 145 2.23 15.51 4.46
CA SER A 145 3.38 14.61 4.58
C SER A 145 3.46 14.01 5.98
N GLY A 146 4.31 13.01 6.17
CA GLY A 146 4.54 12.45 7.49
C GLY A 146 5.48 11.27 7.52
N VAL A 147 5.81 10.84 8.75
CA VAL A 147 6.66 9.70 9.06
C VAL A 147 5.85 8.70 9.88
N LEU A 148 5.61 7.54 9.30
CA LEU A 148 4.97 6.41 9.95
C LEU A 148 6.04 5.44 10.45
N THR A 149 6.03 5.10 11.73
CA THR A 149 6.81 4.01 12.30
C THR A 149 5.91 2.80 12.53
N MET A 150 6.41 1.62 12.17
CA MET A 150 5.75 0.33 12.36
C MET A 150 6.68 -0.56 13.18
N GLU A 151 6.25 -0.96 14.38
CA GLU A 151 7.03 -1.80 15.27
C GLU A 151 6.69 -3.27 15.08
N TYR A 152 7.68 -4.05 14.69
CA TYR A 152 7.65 -5.51 14.71
C TYR A 152 8.43 -6.03 15.90
N ARG A 153 8.21 -7.29 16.27
CA ARG A 153 8.86 -7.90 17.43
C ARG A 153 10.39 -7.83 17.36
N SER A 154 10.96 -8.07 16.18
CA SER A 154 12.41 -8.17 15.97
C SER A 154 13.03 -6.98 15.23
N PHE A 155 12.23 -6.09 14.62
CA PHE A 155 12.74 -4.95 13.85
C PHE A 155 11.77 -3.77 13.87
N LYS A 156 12.20 -2.65 13.30
CA LYS A 156 11.37 -1.46 13.07
C LYS A 156 11.30 -1.15 11.58
N ALA A 157 10.14 -0.66 11.13
CA ALA A 157 9.98 -0.13 9.78
C ALA A 157 9.58 1.35 9.83
N VAL A 158 10.11 2.13 8.89
CA VAL A 158 9.79 3.56 8.72
C VAL A 158 9.26 3.78 7.32
N SER A 159 8.12 4.46 7.23
CA SER A 159 7.53 4.92 5.98
C SER A 159 7.46 6.44 5.96
N ILE A 160 8.14 7.06 5.01
CA ILE A 160 8.05 8.49 4.72
C ILE A 160 7.13 8.66 3.51
N ASN A 161 6.15 9.54 3.64
CA ASN A 161 5.24 9.89 2.54
C ASN A 161 5.01 11.38 2.52
N ALA A 162 5.09 12.00 1.34
CA ALA A 162 4.89 13.42 1.17
C ALA A 162 4.21 13.74 -0.17
N LYS A 163 3.29 14.72 -0.13
CA LYS A 163 2.62 15.31 -1.30
C LYS A 163 2.91 16.81 -1.42
N ASP A 164 3.48 17.41 -0.38
CA ASP A 164 3.91 18.81 -0.27
C ASP A 164 5.35 19.04 -0.70
N SER A 165 6.12 17.97 -0.85
CA SER A 165 7.54 17.98 -1.20
C SER A 165 7.93 16.72 -1.97
N SER A 166 9.12 16.71 -2.56
CA SER A 166 9.67 15.56 -3.28
C SER A 166 11.04 15.17 -2.78
N SER A 167 11.33 13.89 -2.79
CA SER A 167 12.69 13.36 -2.61
C SER A 167 12.87 12.07 -3.41
N PRO A 168 14.12 11.60 -3.64
CA PRO A 168 14.34 10.32 -4.30
C PRO A 168 13.66 9.18 -3.57
N ALA A 169 12.89 8.37 -4.29
CA ALA A 169 12.29 7.16 -3.74
C ALA A 169 13.39 6.17 -3.32
N ARG A 170 13.24 5.59 -2.13
CA ARG A 170 14.19 4.63 -1.61
C ARG A 170 13.50 3.62 -0.69
N TYR A 171 13.75 2.34 -0.96
CA TYR A 171 13.30 1.22 -0.14
C TYR A 171 14.50 0.39 0.23
N ILE A 172 14.73 0.21 1.52
CA ILE A 172 15.88 -0.52 2.05
C ILE A 172 15.37 -1.54 3.06
N ILE A 173 15.76 -2.80 2.89
CA ILE A 173 15.55 -3.85 3.88
C ILE A 173 16.92 -4.25 4.39
N GLN A 174 17.24 -3.87 5.64
CA GLN A 174 18.52 -4.16 6.28
C GLN A 174 18.42 -5.44 7.11
N GLY A 175 19.45 -6.24 7.03
CA GLY A 175 19.56 -7.46 7.83
C GLY A 175 21.00 -7.74 8.27
N THR A 176 21.18 -8.84 8.99
CA THR A 176 22.49 -9.19 9.61
C THR A 176 23.54 -9.68 8.60
N LYS A 177 23.15 -9.99 7.35
CA LYS A 177 24.08 -10.49 6.31
C LYS A 177 24.21 -9.58 5.09
N GLY A 178 23.40 -8.52 5.03
CA GLY A 178 23.39 -7.59 3.92
C GLY A 178 22.10 -6.77 3.90
N TYR A 179 21.85 -6.08 2.78
CA TYR A 179 20.62 -5.32 2.60
C TYR A 179 20.11 -5.39 1.16
N LEU A 180 18.80 -5.20 0.99
CA LEU A 180 18.16 -4.97 -0.30
C LEU A 180 17.97 -3.48 -0.50
N LEU A 181 18.25 -2.97 -1.70
CA LEU A 181 18.06 -1.58 -2.09
C LEU A 181 17.22 -1.51 -3.38
N GLN A 182 16.09 -0.80 -3.31
CA GLN A 182 15.27 -0.40 -4.44
C GLN A 182 15.27 1.13 -4.53
N LYS A 183 15.57 1.69 -5.71
CA LYS A 183 15.62 3.14 -5.98
C LYS A 183 14.41 3.68 -6.73
N SER A 184 13.32 2.94 -6.74
CA SER A 184 12.04 3.32 -7.34
C SER A 184 10.92 3.27 -6.32
N THR A 185 9.79 3.91 -6.60
CA THR A 185 8.60 3.84 -5.75
C THR A 185 8.05 2.42 -5.67
N ALA A 186 7.35 2.08 -4.57
CA ALA A 186 6.78 0.75 -4.37
C ALA A 186 5.76 0.38 -5.46
N ASN A 187 4.97 1.34 -5.91
CA ASN A 187 3.97 1.11 -6.95
C ASN A 187 4.55 0.83 -8.35
N PHE A 188 5.84 1.10 -8.55
CA PHE A 188 6.57 0.75 -9.78
C PHE A 188 7.47 -0.47 -9.57
N CYS A 189 8.07 -0.59 -8.39
CA CYS A 189 8.97 -1.66 -7.99
C CYS A 189 9.99 -2.01 -9.08
N GLY A 190 10.81 -1.03 -9.47
CA GLY A 190 11.87 -1.18 -10.48
C GLY A 190 13.00 -2.06 -10.00
N GLY A 191 14.18 -1.95 -10.62
CA GLY A 191 15.33 -2.76 -10.28
C GLY A 191 15.70 -2.74 -8.80
N VAL A 192 16.06 -3.90 -8.27
CA VAL A 192 16.45 -4.13 -6.88
C VAL A 192 17.84 -4.73 -6.85
N THR A 193 18.65 -4.29 -5.89
CA THR A 193 20.01 -4.82 -5.68
C THR A 193 20.12 -5.42 -4.28
N PHE A 194 20.58 -6.64 -4.19
CA PHE A 194 21.03 -7.24 -2.94
C PHE A 194 22.51 -6.93 -2.76
N HIS A 195 22.85 -6.29 -1.65
CA HIS A 195 24.21 -5.94 -1.23
C HIS A 195 24.59 -6.82 -0.04
N PRO A 196 25.30 -7.93 -0.24
CA PRO A 196 25.83 -8.73 0.86
C PRO A 196 26.98 -8.00 1.56
N TYR A 197 27.16 -8.21 2.87
CA TYR A 197 28.35 -7.68 3.57
C TYR A 197 29.64 -8.39 3.16
N LYS A 198 29.52 -9.60 2.60
CA LYS A 198 30.64 -10.35 2.00
C LYS A 198 30.16 -10.98 0.70
N GLY A 199 30.92 -10.78 -0.37
CA GLY A 199 30.61 -11.32 -1.69
C GLY A 199 30.25 -10.26 -2.72
N LYS A 200 29.64 -10.69 -3.81
CA LYS A 200 29.27 -9.80 -4.93
C LYS A 200 27.81 -9.37 -4.81
N GLU A 201 27.52 -8.16 -5.25
CA GLU A 201 26.17 -7.64 -5.39
C GLU A 201 25.39 -8.44 -6.45
N GLU A 202 24.08 -8.60 -6.20
CA GLU A 202 23.16 -9.21 -7.14
C GLU A 202 22.10 -8.19 -7.53
N HIS A 203 22.00 -7.87 -8.82
CA HIS A 203 20.99 -6.96 -9.34
C HIS A 203 19.97 -7.72 -10.15
N PHE A 204 18.68 -7.37 -9.98
CA PHE A 204 17.58 -7.94 -10.76
C PHE A 204 16.54 -6.88 -11.11
N ASN A 205 15.95 -7.01 -12.32
CA ASN A 205 14.86 -6.18 -12.80
C ASN A 205 14.01 -6.99 -13.79
N LEU A 206 12.99 -7.65 -13.26
CA LEU A 206 12.06 -8.51 -14.01
C LEU A 206 10.91 -7.73 -14.67
N SER A 207 10.72 -6.46 -14.28
CA SER A 207 9.61 -5.62 -14.76
C SER A 207 10.03 -4.62 -15.85
N ALA A 208 11.27 -4.72 -16.37
CA ALA A 208 11.80 -3.78 -17.35
C ALA A 208 10.91 -3.75 -18.62
N GLY A 209 10.52 -2.53 -19.03
CA GLY A 209 9.72 -2.31 -20.25
C GLY A 209 8.24 -2.65 -20.15
N ARG A 210 7.72 -3.07 -18.99
CA ARG A 210 6.29 -3.38 -18.80
C ARG A 210 5.53 -2.18 -18.23
N PRO A 211 4.29 -1.94 -18.67
CA PRO A 211 3.40 -0.98 -18.01
C PRO A 211 3.18 -1.35 -16.55
N ARG A 212 3.19 -0.34 -15.66
CA ARG A 212 3.12 -0.52 -14.21
C ARG A 212 1.95 -1.38 -13.75
N GLN A 213 0.76 -1.18 -14.32
CA GLN A 213 -0.46 -1.88 -13.93
C GLN A 213 -0.63 -3.25 -14.63
N ALA A 214 0.16 -3.57 -15.64
CA ALA A 214 -0.01 -4.82 -16.40
C ALA A 214 0.07 -6.06 -15.50
N ALA A 215 1.02 -6.09 -14.56
CA ALA A 215 1.23 -7.23 -13.68
C ALA A 215 0.01 -7.53 -12.79
N GLU A 216 -0.63 -6.49 -12.22
CA GLU A 216 -1.82 -6.68 -11.37
C GLU A 216 -3.03 -7.17 -12.17
N PHE A 217 -3.32 -6.56 -13.34
CA PHE A 217 -4.44 -7.01 -14.17
C PHE A 217 -4.24 -8.43 -14.71
N HIS A 218 -3.00 -8.80 -15.07
CA HIS A 218 -2.69 -10.20 -15.43
C HIS A 218 -2.87 -11.16 -14.26
N ALA A 219 -2.52 -10.74 -13.04
CA ALA A 219 -2.73 -11.58 -11.86
C ALA A 219 -4.23 -11.76 -11.56
N PHE A 220 -5.02 -10.69 -11.67
CA PHE A 220 -6.47 -10.77 -11.48
C PHE A 220 -7.15 -11.66 -12.52
N ALA A 221 -6.81 -11.48 -13.81
CA ALA A 221 -7.35 -12.30 -14.88
C ALA A 221 -7.04 -13.79 -14.65
N ARG A 222 -5.77 -14.14 -14.40
CA ARG A 222 -5.35 -15.51 -14.12
C ARG A 222 -6.07 -16.11 -12.92
N ALA A 223 -6.20 -15.37 -11.81
CA ALA A 223 -6.88 -15.86 -10.62
C ALA A 223 -8.36 -16.18 -10.91
N ILE A 224 -9.02 -15.33 -11.68
CA ILE A 224 -10.43 -15.54 -12.07
C ILE A 224 -10.55 -16.72 -13.03
N GLU A 225 -9.69 -16.81 -14.05
CA GLU A 225 -9.69 -17.89 -15.05
C GLU A 225 -9.37 -19.27 -14.44
N SER A 226 -8.48 -19.31 -13.45
CA SER A 226 -8.10 -20.56 -12.75
C SER A 226 -8.91 -20.82 -11.47
N GLU A 227 -9.91 -19.97 -11.16
CA GLU A 227 -10.73 -20.04 -9.94
C GLU A 227 -9.89 -20.05 -8.65
N ASP A 228 -8.74 -19.35 -8.63
CA ASP A 228 -7.82 -19.28 -7.49
C ASP A 228 -8.35 -18.39 -6.36
N MET A 229 -9.36 -18.91 -5.66
CA MET A 229 -9.97 -18.24 -4.51
C MET A 229 -9.00 -18.14 -3.31
N GLU A 230 -8.01 -19.02 -3.24
CA GLU A 230 -7.00 -18.98 -2.17
C GLU A 230 -6.10 -17.76 -2.32
N LEU A 231 -5.60 -17.48 -3.54
CA LEU A 231 -4.86 -16.25 -3.82
C LEU A 231 -5.71 -15.02 -3.47
N CYS A 232 -6.97 -14.98 -3.93
CA CYS A 232 -7.87 -13.88 -3.65
C CYS A 232 -8.02 -13.67 -2.13
N SER A 233 -8.25 -14.73 -1.36
CA SER A 233 -8.42 -14.65 0.10
C SER A 233 -7.16 -14.12 0.78
N ARG A 234 -5.97 -14.60 0.43
CA ARG A 234 -4.69 -14.10 0.98
C ARG A 234 -4.47 -12.62 0.68
N MET A 235 -4.81 -12.19 -0.54
CA MET A 235 -4.68 -10.79 -0.93
C MET A 235 -5.66 -9.90 -0.14
N LEU A 236 -6.89 -10.37 0.08
CA LEU A 236 -7.88 -9.67 0.92
C LEU A 236 -7.40 -9.55 2.37
N ASP A 237 -6.84 -10.61 2.95
CA ASP A 237 -6.26 -10.55 4.30
C ASP A 237 -5.16 -9.49 4.40
N THR A 238 -4.32 -9.39 3.36
CA THR A 238 -3.29 -8.34 3.27
C THR A 238 -3.92 -6.94 3.17
N SER A 239 -4.95 -6.75 2.33
CA SER A 239 -5.64 -5.46 2.18
C SER A 239 -6.34 -5.01 3.47
N VAL A 240 -6.96 -5.94 4.20
CA VAL A 240 -7.53 -5.69 5.52
C VAL A 240 -6.46 -5.27 6.52
N ALA A 241 -5.33 -5.99 6.56
CA ALA A 241 -4.20 -5.64 7.43
C ALA A 241 -3.61 -4.25 7.10
N VAL A 242 -3.48 -3.90 5.83
CA VAL A 242 -3.06 -2.57 5.36
C VAL A 242 -4.05 -1.51 5.81
N SER A 243 -5.36 -1.72 5.61
CA SER A 243 -6.40 -0.79 6.04
C SER A 243 -6.35 -0.54 7.55
N ARG A 244 -6.07 -1.59 8.35
CA ARG A 244 -5.92 -1.46 9.81
C ARG A 244 -4.71 -0.62 10.21
N VAL A 245 -3.58 -0.78 9.51
CA VAL A 245 -2.38 0.05 9.76
C VAL A 245 -2.66 1.50 9.39
N LEU A 246 -3.26 1.76 8.23
CA LEU A 246 -3.60 3.12 7.78
C LEU A 246 -4.59 3.80 8.74
N GLU A 247 -5.64 3.11 9.17
CA GLU A 247 -6.60 3.63 10.14
C GLU A 247 -5.94 3.95 11.47
N THR A 248 -5.16 3.01 12.03
CA THR A 248 -4.46 3.21 13.29
C THR A 248 -3.52 4.41 13.22
N ALA A 249 -2.73 4.51 12.15
CA ALA A 249 -1.78 5.59 11.92
C ALA A 249 -2.47 6.98 11.82
N ARG A 250 -3.51 7.11 10.99
CA ARG A 250 -4.19 8.40 10.84
C ARG A 250 -4.91 8.84 12.14
N ARG A 251 -5.50 7.86 12.87
CA ARG A 251 -6.16 8.14 14.17
C ARG A 251 -5.14 8.57 15.23
N ASP A 252 -3.96 7.97 15.25
CA ASP A 252 -2.85 8.35 16.12
C ASP A 252 -2.40 9.79 15.86
N ALA A 253 -2.35 10.22 14.59
CA ALA A 253 -2.07 11.60 14.20
C ALA A 253 -3.27 12.57 14.37
N GLY A 254 -4.40 12.12 14.90
CA GLY A 254 -5.59 12.96 15.10
C GLY A 254 -6.43 13.21 13.83
N ILE A 255 -6.12 12.55 12.71
CA ILE A 255 -6.88 12.67 11.47
C ILE A 255 -8.15 11.83 11.55
N ARG A 256 -9.30 12.44 11.29
CA ARG A 256 -10.62 11.80 11.34
C ARG A 256 -11.32 11.90 10.00
N PHE A 257 -12.02 10.83 9.63
CA PHE A 257 -12.88 10.75 8.45
C PHE A 257 -14.34 10.61 8.87
N ALA A 258 -15.27 10.91 7.95
CA ALA A 258 -16.70 10.78 8.22
C ALA A 258 -17.12 9.33 8.57
N THR A 259 -16.33 8.34 8.19
CA THR A 259 -16.57 6.91 8.49
C THR A 259 -16.10 6.48 9.89
N ASP A 260 -15.59 7.38 10.69
CA ASP A 260 -15.11 7.09 12.07
C ASP A 260 -16.19 7.27 13.13
N LEU A 261 -17.39 7.71 12.72
CA LEU A 261 -18.55 7.97 13.57
C LEU A 261 -19.29 6.69 13.95
#